data_8cb92932212cb60b8379677e130112e2
#
_entry.id   8cb92932212cb60b8379677e130112e2
#
_cell.length_a   1.000
_cell.length_b   1.000
_cell.length_c   1.000
_cell.angle_alpha   90.00
_cell.angle_beta   90.00
_cell.angle_gamma   90.00
#
_symmetry.space_group_name_H-M   'P 1'
#
loop_
_entity.id
_entity.type
_entity.pdbx_description
1 polymer ?
#
loop_
_entity_poly.entity_id
_entity_poly.type
_entity_poly.pdbx_seq_one_letter_code
_entity_poly.pdbx_strand_id
1 'polypeptide(L)'
;MQYDMSRTTLFEVSWEVCNKVGGIYAVVSSKALEAAALFGDNYYLLGPDLGNNAEFEETDEACWQELRAITARRNLACRFGRWDIPGRPKVILVGYRDRFNQGQLLFSLWNRYGIDSISGGWDYVEPVMFSTACGEVIEAACQTLAVPASGPVLAHFHEWMCGGGLLY
;
A
#
# COMPACT_ATOMS: atom_id res chain seq x y z
N MET A 1 -26.91 11.29 -8.68
CA MET A 1 -26.63 10.74 -7.35
C MET A 1 -25.20 11.15 -7.02
N GLN A 2 -25.01 12.06 -6.08
CA GLN A 2 -23.66 12.52 -5.67
C GLN A 2 -23.19 11.53 -4.60
N TYR A 3 -22.14 10.77 -4.90
CA TYR A 3 -21.53 9.87 -3.92
C TYR A 3 -20.79 10.70 -2.85
N ASP A 4 -21.07 10.42 -1.60
CA ASP A 4 -20.32 11.00 -0.49
C ASP A 4 -18.98 10.26 -0.34
N MET A 5 -17.95 10.80 -0.97
CA MET A 5 -16.61 10.20 -0.97
C MET A 5 -15.94 10.25 0.40
N SER A 6 -16.41 11.11 1.34
CA SER A 6 -15.87 11.18 2.69
C SER A 6 -16.11 9.89 3.50
N ARG A 7 -17.07 9.07 3.08
CA ARG A 7 -17.35 7.74 3.67
C ARG A 7 -16.62 6.59 2.97
N THR A 8 -15.91 6.88 1.89
CA THR A 8 -15.17 5.89 1.12
C THR A 8 -13.73 5.84 1.62
N THR A 9 -13.22 4.66 1.91
CA THR A 9 -11.80 4.46 2.19
C THR A 9 -11.07 4.17 0.89
N LEU A 10 -10.01 4.92 0.61
CA LEU A 10 -9.14 4.70 -0.54
C LEU A 10 -7.75 4.26 -0.07
N PHE A 11 -7.37 3.06 -0.46
CA PHE A 11 -5.99 2.59 -0.43
C PHE A 11 -5.38 2.75 -1.83
N GLU A 12 -4.28 3.48 -1.92
CA GLU A 12 -3.58 3.71 -3.17
C GLU A 12 -2.17 3.15 -3.07
N VAL A 13 -1.86 2.14 -3.86
CA VAL A 13 -0.61 1.40 -3.83
C VAL A 13 0.26 1.80 -5.00
N SER A 14 1.48 2.26 -4.73
CA SER A 14 2.46 2.55 -5.77
C SER A 14 3.88 2.30 -5.27
N TRP A 15 4.71 1.73 -6.13
CA TRP A 15 6.15 1.63 -5.90
C TRP A 15 6.82 2.98 -5.67
N GLU A 16 6.20 4.05 -6.18
CA GLU A 16 6.75 5.41 -6.14
C GLU A 16 6.18 6.30 -5.02
N VAL A 17 5.44 5.73 -4.06
CA VAL A 17 5.06 6.46 -2.83
C VAL A 17 6.30 6.64 -1.95
N CYS A 18 6.65 7.90 -1.65
CA CYS A 18 7.88 8.29 -0.95
C CYS A 18 9.16 7.72 -1.59
N ASN A 19 9.11 7.43 -2.88
CA ASN A 19 10.18 6.82 -3.65
C ASN A 19 10.18 7.37 -5.08
N LYS A 20 11.00 8.38 -5.33
CA LYS A 20 11.01 9.08 -6.62
C LYS A 20 11.85 8.32 -7.64
N VAL A 21 11.21 7.56 -8.50
CA VAL A 21 11.85 6.75 -9.55
C VAL A 21 11.46 7.22 -10.94
N GLY A 22 10.17 7.46 -11.19
CA GLY A 22 9.68 7.76 -12.54
C GLY A 22 8.44 8.65 -12.56
N GLY A 23 7.60 8.45 -13.59
CA GLY A 23 6.45 9.30 -13.87
C GLY A 23 5.26 9.09 -12.91
N ILE A 24 5.13 7.90 -12.32
CA ILE A 24 4.03 7.61 -11.39
C ILE A 24 4.17 8.42 -10.10
N TYR A 25 5.40 8.70 -9.67
CA TYR A 25 5.63 9.64 -8.58
C TYR A 25 4.91 10.97 -8.83
N ALA A 26 5.07 11.55 -10.03
CA ALA A 26 4.43 12.81 -10.37
C ALA A 26 2.90 12.69 -10.39
N VAL A 27 2.36 11.58 -10.89
CA VAL A 27 0.91 11.31 -10.90
C VAL A 27 0.36 11.24 -9.48
N VAL A 28 0.96 10.44 -8.61
CA VAL A 28 0.47 10.23 -7.24
C VAL A 28 0.66 11.49 -6.39
N SER A 29 1.85 12.11 -6.45
CA SER A 29 2.15 13.28 -5.64
C SER A 29 1.33 14.52 -6.04
N SER A 30 1.09 14.74 -7.34
CA SER A 30 0.35 15.92 -7.80
C SER A 30 -1.14 15.87 -7.44
N LYS A 31 -1.75 14.69 -7.37
CA LYS A 31 -3.17 14.54 -7.00
C LYS A 31 -3.39 14.38 -5.49
N ALA A 32 -2.33 14.18 -4.70
CA ALA A 32 -2.44 13.83 -3.28
C ALA A 32 -3.21 14.89 -2.47
N LEU A 33 -3.02 16.19 -2.77
CA LEU A 33 -3.75 17.27 -2.10
C LEU A 33 -5.26 17.15 -2.34
N GLU A 34 -5.67 16.94 -3.59
CA GLU A 34 -7.08 16.82 -3.97
C GLU A 34 -7.70 15.53 -3.40
N ALA A 35 -6.96 14.42 -3.45
CA ALA A 35 -7.42 13.16 -2.88
C ALA A 35 -7.57 13.26 -1.35
N ALA A 36 -6.62 13.89 -0.66
CA ALA A 36 -6.73 14.12 0.78
C ALA A 36 -7.92 15.02 1.14
N ALA A 37 -8.23 16.03 0.31
CA ALA A 37 -9.42 16.86 0.50
C ALA A 37 -10.73 16.09 0.27
N LEU A 38 -10.75 15.16 -0.71
CA LEU A 38 -11.93 14.41 -1.09
C LEU A 38 -12.26 13.27 -0.13
N PHE A 39 -11.26 12.50 0.28
CA PHE A 39 -11.41 11.30 1.13
C PHE A 39 -11.16 11.59 2.61
N GLY A 40 -10.57 12.74 2.95
CA GLY A 40 -10.25 13.12 4.32
C GLY A 40 -9.32 12.09 4.99
N ASP A 41 -9.70 11.70 6.19
CA ASP A 41 -8.95 10.72 6.98
C ASP A 41 -8.98 9.28 6.44
N ASN A 42 -9.76 9.03 5.40
CA ASN A 42 -9.94 7.71 4.78
C ASN A 42 -9.03 7.51 3.56
N TYR A 43 -8.03 8.35 3.35
CA TYR A 43 -7.04 8.23 2.28
C TYR A 43 -5.71 7.69 2.80
N TYR A 44 -5.29 6.55 2.28
CA TYR A 44 -4.06 5.87 2.65
C TYR A 44 -3.24 5.55 1.42
N LEU A 45 -1.98 5.96 1.42
CA LEU A 45 -0.99 5.58 0.42
C LEU A 45 -0.11 4.44 0.95
N LEU A 46 0.18 3.45 0.12
CA LEU A 46 1.09 2.36 0.44
C LEU A 46 2.30 2.42 -0.48
N GLY A 47 3.49 2.43 0.10
CA GLY A 47 4.77 2.43 -0.62
C GLY A 47 5.75 1.42 -0.04
N PRO A 48 6.84 1.11 -0.77
CA PRO A 48 7.85 0.18 -0.29
C PRO A 48 8.68 0.79 0.84
N ASP A 49 8.92 0.03 1.92
CA ASP A 49 9.92 0.41 2.91
C ASP A 49 11.32 0.07 2.40
N LEU A 50 12.03 1.09 1.96
CA LEU A 50 13.39 1.00 1.45
C LEU A 50 14.44 1.41 2.50
N GLY A 51 14.00 1.70 3.73
CA GLY A 51 14.85 2.11 4.85
C GLY A 51 15.26 3.58 4.84
N ASN A 52 15.30 4.23 3.68
CA ASN A 52 15.76 5.63 3.51
C ASN A 52 14.80 6.48 2.67
N ASN A 53 13.50 6.31 2.87
CA ASN A 53 12.47 7.09 2.16
C ASN A 53 12.55 8.57 2.57
N ALA A 54 13.18 9.41 1.75
CA ALA A 54 13.57 10.78 2.10
C ALA A 54 12.40 11.74 2.36
N GLU A 55 11.25 11.48 1.75
CA GLU A 55 10.04 12.31 1.89
C GLU A 55 9.02 11.70 2.86
N PHE A 56 9.42 10.69 3.63
CA PHE A 56 8.57 10.06 4.62
C PHE A 56 8.86 10.61 6.02
N GLU A 57 7.84 11.15 6.65
CA GLU A 57 7.86 11.57 8.04
C GLU A 57 7.11 10.56 8.90
N GLU A 58 7.82 9.80 9.71
CA GLU A 58 7.21 8.84 10.61
C GLU A 58 6.47 9.56 11.74
N THR A 59 5.22 9.15 12.00
CA THR A 59 4.38 9.79 13.02
C THR A 59 3.78 8.75 13.95
N ASP A 60 3.52 9.16 15.20
CA ASP A 60 2.83 8.33 16.20
C ASP A 60 1.41 8.89 16.48
N GLU A 61 0.69 9.20 15.43
CA GLU A 61 -0.68 9.67 15.52
C GLU A 61 -1.62 8.58 16.03
N ALA A 62 -2.64 8.97 16.79
CA ALA A 62 -3.62 8.04 17.38
C ALA A 62 -4.33 7.18 16.31
N CYS A 63 -4.51 7.72 15.09
CA CYS A 63 -5.13 6.99 13.98
C CYS A 63 -4.35 5.73 13.54
N TRP A 64 -3.07 5.62 13.90
CA TRP A 64 -2.24 4.46 13.56
C TRP A 64 -2.30 3.32 14.57
N GLN A 65 -2.82 3.54 15.78
CA GLN A 65 -2.71 2.56 16.88
C GLN A 65 -3.30 1.20 16.53
N GLU A 66 -4.50 1.18 15.95
CA GLU A 66 -5.17 -0.07 15.57
C GLU A 66 -4.46 -0.78 14.41
N LEU A 67 -4.04 -0.01 13.40
CA LEU A 67 -3.27 -0.56 12.27
C LEU A 67 -1.93 -1.13 12.73
N ARG A 68 -1.20 -0.42 13.59
CA ARG A 68 0.04 -0.94 14.20
C ARG A 68 -0.22 -2.25 14.95
N ALA A 69 -1.28 -2.30 15.73
CA ALA A 69 -1.60 -3.50 16.51
C ALA A 69 -1.94 -4.71 15.62
N ILE A 70 -2.73 -4.53 14.57
CA ILE A 70 -3.12 -5.64 13.68
C ILE A 70 -1.96 -6.08 12.78
N THR A 71 -1.18 -5.15 12.23
CA THR A 71 -0.02 -5.49 11.40
C THR A 71 1.05 -6.20 12.22
N ALA A 72 1.31 -5.76 13.46
CA ALA A 72 2.24 -6.44 14.36
C ALA A 72 1.78 -7.87 14.70
N ARG A 73 0.48 -8.08 15.00
CA ARG A 73 -0.07 -9.42 15.25
C ARG A 73 0.05 -10.35 14.04
N ARG A 74 -0.01 -9.81 12.83
CA ARG A 74 0.14 -10.56 11.57
C ARG A 74 1.59 -10.68 11.11
N ASN A 75 2.52 -10.14 11.88
CA ASN A 75 3.94 -10.08 11.53
C ASN A 75 4.18 -9.38 10.19
N LEU A 76 3.43 -8.30 9.94
CA LEU A 76 3.60 -7.41 8.79
C LEU A 76 4.49 -6.23 9.22
N ALA A 77 5.65 -6.11 8.60
CA ALA A 77 6.56 -5.01 8.85
C ALA A 77 6.02 -3.73 8.20
N CYS A 78 5.60 -2.76 9.00
CA CYS A 78 5.05 -1.50 8.51
C CYS A 78 5.59 -0.31 9.28
N ARG A 79 5.86 0.79 8.57
CA ARG A 79 6.10 2.12 9.15
C ARG A 79 4.93 3.03 8.77
N PHE A 80 4.51 3.86 9.71
CA PHE A 80 3.31 4.70 9.58
C PHE A 80 3.69 6.16 9.73
N GLY A 81 3.16 6.99 8.84
CA GLY A 81 3.50 8.40 8.85
C GLY A 81 2.80 9.21 7.78
N ARG A 82 3.46 10.26 7.34
CA ARG A 82 2.99 11.20 6.34
C ARG A 82 4.01 11.37 5.22
N TRP A 83 3.52 11.61 4.02
CA TRP A 83 4.35 12.05 2.90
C TRP A 83 4.56 13.55 2.98
N ASP A 84 5.80 14.01 2.96
CA ASP A 84 6.16 15.44 3.02
C ASP A 84 5.97 16.14 1.67
N ILE A 85 4.72 16.16 1.23
CA ILE A 85 4.24 16.83 0.02
C ILE A 85 2.95 17.61 0.33
N PRO A 86 2.46 18.48 -0.58
CA PRO A 86 1.18 19.15 -0.39
C PRO A 86 0.04 18.16 -0.09
N GLY A 87 -0.77 18.48 0.93
CA GLY A 87 -1.83 17.60 1.42
C GLY A 87 -1.39 16.64 2.52
N ARG A 88 -0.09 16.44 2.72
CA ARG A 88 0.49 15.57 3.77
C ARG A 88 -0.29 14.26 3.96
N PRO A 89 -0.54 13.50 2.88
CA PRO A 89 -1.38 12.30 2.95
C PRO A 89 -0.78 11.25 3.88
N LYS A 90 -1.67 10.43 4.45
CA LYS A 90 -1.28 9.27 5.27
C LYS A 90 -0.54 8.25 4.43
N VAL A 91 0.58 7.75 4.95
CA VAL A 91 1.40 6.74 4.28
C VAL A 91 1.66 5.55 5.20
N ILE A 92 1.60 4.37 4.61
CA ILE A 92 2.06 3.11 5.18
C ILE A 92 3.21 2.63 4.31
N LEU A 93 4.44 2.66 4.84
CA LEU A 93 5.57 1.99 4.19
C LEU A 93 5.57 0.51 4.57
N VAL A 94 5.57 -0.35 3.57
CA VAL A 94 5.40 -1.80 3.73
C VAL A 94 6.73 -2.51 3.51
N GLY A 95 7.21 -3.21 4.54
CA GLY A 95 8.35 -4.12 4.46
C GLY A 95 7.91 -5.46 3.85
N TYR A 96 8.64 -5.93 2.87
CA TYR A 96 8.26 -7.10 2.08
C TYR A 96 9.40 -8.13 1.92
N ARG A 97 10.67 -7.72 2.07
CA ARG A 97 11.84 -8.56 1.72
C ARG A 97 11.92 -9.83 2.54
N ASP A 98 11.66 -9.73 3.84
CA ASP A 98 11.71 -10.86 4.77
C ASP A 98 10.34 -11.54 4.97
N ARG A 99 9.31 -11.10 4.23
CA ARG A 99 7.94 -11.58 4.39
C ARG A 99 7.70 -12.91 3.72
N PHE A 100 8.27 -13.11 2.53
CA PHE A 100 7.94 -14.25 1.68
C PHE A 100 9.16 -15.13 1.41
N ASN A 101 8.93 -16.44 1.34
CA ASN A 101 9.81 -17.30 0.58
C ASN A 101 9.52 -17.07 -0.91
N GLN A 102 10.49 -16.52 -1.63
CA GLN A 102 10.35 -16.14 -3.03
C GLN A 102 9.83 -17.30 -3.91
N GLY A 103 10.47 -18.49 -3.80
CA GLY A 103 10.09 -19.64 -4.61
C GLY A 103 8.67 -20.12 -4.36
N GLN A 104 8.22 -20.09 -3.10
CA GLN A 104 6.84 -20.45 -2.74
C GLN A 104 5.83 -19.44 -3.26
N LEU A 105 6.13 -18.14 -3.16
CA LEU A 105 5.26 -17.10 -3.69
C LEU A 105 5.08 -17.24 -5.20
N LEU A 106 6.18 -17.33 -5.95
CA LEU A 106 6.15 -17.46 -7.40
C LEU A 106 5.47 -18.75 -7.84
N PHE A 107 5.74 -19.87 -7.15
CA PHE A 107 5.05 -21.13 -7.41
C PHE A 107 3.54 -21.03 -7.15
N SER A 108 3.11 -20.29 -6.13
CA SER A 108 1.68 -20.09 -5.85
C SER A 108 0.97 -19.33 -6.98
N LEU A 109 1.61 -18.30 -7.54
CA LEU A 109 1.10 -17.56 -8.68
C LEU A 109 0.99 -18.43 -9.94
N TRP A 110 2.00 -19.23 -10.21
CA TRP A 110 1.93 -20.22 -11.28
C TRP A 110 0.80 -21.23 -11.08
N ASN A 111 0.75 -21.86 -9.92
CA ASN A 111 -0.20 -22.94 -9.65
C ASN A 111 -1.66 -22.44 -9.58
N ARG A 112 -1.89 -21.26 -9.05
CA ARG A 112 -3.24 -20.72 -8.84
C ARG A 112 -3.78 -19.98 -10.05
N TYR A 113 -2.91 -19.27 -10.77
CA TYR A 113 -3.33 -18.34 -11.83
C TYR A 113 -2.73 -18.66 -13.19
N GLY A 114 -1.84 -19.63 -13.31
CA GLY A 114 -1.14 -19.96 -14.55
C GLY A 114 -0.15 -18.87 -15.02
N ILE A 115 0.27 -17.98 -14.12
CA ILE A 115 1.21 -16.90 -14.43
C ILE A 115 2.62 -17.43 -14.39
N ASP A 116 3.36 -17.34 -15.51
CA ASP A 116 4.78 -17.72 -15.57
C ASP A 116 5.64 -16.72 -14.78
N SER A 117 5.67 -16.92 -13.47
CA SER A 117 6.42 -16.09 -12.52
C SER A 117 7.76 -16.71 -12.11
N ILE A 118 7.93 -18.03 -12.30
CA ILE A 118 9.09 -18.78 -11.78
C ILE A 118 10.38 -18.35 -12.48
N SER A 119 10.28 -17.96 -13.76
CA SER A 119 11.40 -17.49 -14.57
C SER A 119 11.71 -16.00 -14.39
N GLY A 120 10.93 -15.27 -13.59
CA GLY A 120 11.07 -13.82 -13.38
C GLY A 120 12.40 -13.44 -12.72
N GLY A 121 13.05 -12.40 -13.24
CA GLY A 121 14.21 -11.78 -12.61
C GLY A 121 13.85 -10.97 -11.36
N TRP A 122 14.85 -10.45 -10.67
CA TRP A 122 14.64 -9.68 -9.44
C TRP A 122 13.78 -8.41 -9.66
N ASP A 123 13.92 -7.80 -10.81
CA ASP A 123 13.11 -6.65 -11.26
C ASP A 123 11.61 -6.95 -11.32
N TYR A 124 11.23 -8.21 -11.53
CA TYR A 124 9.84 -8.69 -11.44
C TYR A 124 9.48 -9.17 -10.03
N VAL A 125 10.36 -9.92 -9.40
CA VAL A 125 10.10 -10.59 -8.12
C VAL A 125 9.91 -9.58 -6.99
N GLU A 126 10.75 -8.56 -6.92
CA GLU A 126 10.70 -7.57 -5.85
C GLU A 126 9.38 -6.78 -5.84
N PRO A 127 8.89 -6.23 -6.97
CA PRO A 127 7.56 -5.63 -7.02
C PRO A 127 6.40 -6.58 -6.69
N VAL A 128 6.48 -7.85 -7.09
CA VAL A 128 5.46 -8.84 -6.74
C VAL A 128 5.41 -9.08 -5.24
N MET A 129 6.56 -9.21 -4.58
CA MET A 129 6.62 -9.36 -3.12
C MET A 129 6.04 -8.13 -2.41
N PHE A 130 6.44 -6.93 -2.84
CA PHE A 130 5.91 -5.68 -2.29
C PHE A 130 4.40 -5.59 -2.43
N SER A 131 3.89 -5.75 -3.63
CA SER A 131 2.47 -5.57 -3.91
C SER A 131 1.61 -6.63 -3.22
N THR A 132 2.09 -7.88 -3.11
CA THR A 132 1.40 -8.92 -2.33
C THR A 132 1.35 -8.55 -0.84
N ALA A 133 2.45 -8.05 -0.27
CA ALA A 133 2.46 -7.55 1.10
C ALA A 133 1.48 -6.39 1.31
N CYS A 134 1.33 -5.50 0.31
CA CYS A 134 0.32 -4.44 0.35
C CYS A 134 -1.11 -5.00 0.39
N GLY A 135 -1.39 -6.08 -0.35
CA GLY A 135 -2.67 -6.79 -0.26
C GLY A 135 -2.97 -7.28 1.16
N GLU A 136 -1.98 -7.91 1.80
CA GLU A 136 -2.10 -8.35 3.21
C GLU A 136 -2.34 -7.19 4.19
N VAL A 137 -1.68 -6.04 3.97
CA VAL A 137 -1.86 -4.85 4.80
C VAL A 137 -3.26 -4.26 4.62
N ILE A 138 -3.76 -4.18 3.39
CA ILE A 138 -5.11 -3.70 3.10
C ILE A 138 -6.15 -4.61 3.74
N GLU A 139 -6.01 -5.94 3.61
CA GLU A 139 -6.90 -6.89 4.28
C GLU A 139 -6.88 -6.70 5.80
N ALA A 140 -5.69 -6.55 6.39
CA ALA A 140 -5.56 -6.29 7.82
C ALA A 140 -6.27 -4.99 8.23
N ALA A 141 -6.11 -3.92 7.44
CA ALA A 141 -6.75 -2.64 7.67
C ALA A 141 -8.29 -2.74 7.61
N CYS A 142 -8.83 -3.49 6.65
CA CYS A 142 -10.27 -3.72 6.53
C CYS A 142 -10.87 -4.45 7.74
N GLN A 143 -10.06 -5.14 8.54
CA GLN A 143 -10.49 -5.86 9.73
C GLN A 143 -10.37 -5.03 11.01
N THR A 144 -9.95 -3.79 10.92
CA THR A 144 -9.80 -2.88 12.08
C THR A 144 -10.88 -1.81 12.07
N LEU A 145 -11.04 -1.13 13.23
CA LEU A 145 -11.91 0.04 13.35
C LEU A 145 -11.32 1.28 12.65
N ALA A 146 -10.06 1.23 12.24
CA ALA A 146 -9.41 2.31 11.48
C ALA A 146 -10.00 2.51 10.08
N VAL A 147 -10.71 1.50 9.57
CA VAL A 147 -11.44 1.57 8.30
C VAL A 147 -12.94 1.68 8.61
N PRO A 148 -13.66 2.65 8.03
CA PRO A 148 -15.08 2.85 8.30
C PRO A 148 -15.89 1.58 8.01
N ALA A 149 -16.57 1.05 9.03
CA ALA A 149 -17.34 -0.20 8.92
C ALA A 149 -18.56 -0.11 7.98
N SER A 150 -18.93 1.08 7.53
CA SER A 150 -20.17 1.33 6.78
C SER A 150 -19.99 1.98 5.41
N GLY A 151 -18.75 2.16 4.95
CA GLY A 151 -18.45 2.78 3.65
C GLY A 151 -17.78 1.82 2.67
N PRO A 152 -17.79 2.14 1.37
CA PRO A 152 -17.04 1.41 0.37
C PRO A 152 -15.53 1.47 0.66
N VAL A 153 -14.83 0.37 0.34
CA VAL A 153 -13.37 0.33 0.34
C VAL A 153 -12.91 0.17 -1.10
N LEU A 154 -12.03 1.07 -1.53
CA LEU A 154 -11.40 1.03 -2.85
C LEU A 154 -9.91 0.78 -2.67
N ALA A 155 -9.36 -0.10 -3.49
CA ALA A 155 -7.92 -0.32 -3.61
C ALA A 155 -7.49 0.00 -5.04
N HIS A 156 -6.59 0.96 -5.20
CA HIS A 156 -6.05 1.38 -6.48
C HIS A 156 -4.58 1.00 -6.54
N PHE A 157 -4.24 0.06 -7.41
CA PHE A 157 -2.88 -0.40 -7.63
C PHE A 157 -2.32 0.22 -8.91
N HIS A 158 -1.18 0.91 -8.80
CA HIS A 158 -0.54 1.57 -9.93
C HIS A 158 0.38 0.63 -10.67
N GLU A 159 0.13 0.48 -11.96
CA GLU A 159 0.97 -0.24 -12.92
C GLU A 159 1.24 -1.72 -12.59
N TRP A 160 2.08 -2.33 -13.42
CA TRP A 160 2.47 -3.72 -13.29
C TRP A 160 3.23 -4.03 -11.98
N MET A 161 4.00 -3.05 -11.46
CA MET A 161 4.75 -3.21 -10.20
C MET A 161 3.85 -3.46 -8.98
N CYS A 162 2.57 -3.11 -9.08
CA CYS A 162 1.61 -3.32 -8.00
C CYS A 162 0.59 -4.43 -8.30
N GLY A 163 0.70 -5.10 -9.45
CA GLY A 163 -0.27 -6.09 -9.91
C GLY A 163 -0.41 -7.31 -9.00
N GLY A 164 0.66 -7.73 -8.34
CA GLY A 164 0.62 -8.87 -7.40
C GLY A 164 -0.37 -8.70 -6.25
N GLY A 165 -0.62 -7.48 -5.82
CA GLY A 165 -1.58 -7.17 -4.76
C GLY A 165 -3.04 -7.39 -5.14
N LEU A 166 -3.35 -7.42 -6.44
CA LEU A 166 -4.70 -7.75 -6.93
C LEU A 166 -4.99 -9.25 -6.90
N LEU A 167 -3.94 -10.07 -6.81
CA LEU A 167 -4.04 -11.53 -6.81
C LEU A 167 -4.03 -12.12 -5.40
N TYR A 168 -3.81 -11.29 -4.40
CA TYR A 168 -3.88 -11.65 -2.99
C TYR A 168 -5.35 -11.83 -2.55
#